data_dc31826f64c04437bf54f30a929ea164
#
_entry.id   dc31826f64c04437bf54f30a929ea164
#
_cell.length_a   1.000
_cell.length_b   1.000
_cell.length_c   1.000
_cell.angle_alpha   90.00
_cell.angle_beta   90.00
_cell.angle_gamma   90.00
#
_symmetry.space_group_name_H-M   'P 1'
#
loop_
_entity.id
_entity.type
_entity.pdbx_description
1 polymer ?
#
loop_
_entity_poly.entity_id
_entity_poly.type
_entity_poly.pdbx_seq_one_letter_code
_entity_poly.pdbx_strand_id
1 'polypeptide(L)'
;MKTTTIAIAAFSLALMTAGTPLRASGTQGIDSAQRRPSGVVGVWNLVSLEHAGRNGGLEKADCIGQFVFTADGHAAVQVMYRNAGNTDSGSTQYAQGGYEATFGRYTVDDRTRTFTFHVEGALVRTLVGQSLLRTFAFSGSQLIVEPANRDEHWRVVWERAQR
;
A
#
# COMPACT_ATOMS: atom_id res chain seq x y z
N MET A 1 -64.40 -44.34 17.24
CA MET A 1 -64.08 -44.97 18.51
C MET A 1 -63.09 -44.08 19.17
N LYS A 2 -63.53 -43.31 20.14
CA LYS A 2 -63.30 -43.47 21.59
C LYS A 2 -61.74 -43.52 21.84
N THR A 3 -61.11 -42.65 22.60
CA THR A 3 -61.42 -42.31 24.01
C THR A 3 -60.69 -41.01 24.40
N THR A 4 -61.43 -40.23 25.16
CA THR A 4 -61.08 -39.13 26.03
C THR A 4 -60.17 -39.59 27.17
N THR A 5 -59.23 -38.77 27.64
CA THR A 5 -58.86 -38.73 29.06
C THR A 5 -58.34 -37.37 29.46
N ILE A 6 -58.79 -36.93 30.58
CA ILE A 6 -58.87 -35.68 31.30
C ILE A 6 -57.67 -35.53 32.26
N ALA A 7 -57.29 -34.26 32.48
CA ALA A 7 -56.79 -33.56 33.68
C ALA A 7 -55.47 -34.00 34.32
N ILE A 8 -54.71 -33.05 34.77
CA ILE A 8 -54.75 -32.44 36.12
C ILE A 8 -53.81 -31.23 36.16
N ALA A 9 -54.27 -30.14 36.73
CA ALA A 9 -53.55 -28.94 37.06
C ALA A 9 -52.59 -29.16 38.25
N ALA A 10 -51.41 -28.66 38.17
CA ALA A 10 -50.56 -28.44 39.34
C ALA A 10 -50.02 -27.02 39.32
N PHE A 11 -50.50 -26.21 40.20
CA PHE A 11 -50.00 -24.89 40.55
C PHE A 11 -48.64 -25.07 41.25
N SER A 12 -47.62 -24.49 40.70
CA SER A 12 -46.35 -24.32 41.42
C SER A 12 -45.91 -22.88 41.35
N LEU A 13 -45.91 -22.29 42.51
CA LEU A 13 -45.45 -20.96 42.86
C LEU A 13 -43.93 -20.82 42.52
N ALA A 14 -43.58 -20.03 41.53
CA ALA A 14 -42.22 -19.76 41.19
C ALA A 14 -41.74 -18.46 41.84
N LEU A 15 -40.73 -18.62 42.66
CA LEU A 15 -39.99 -17.60 43.37
C LEU A 15 -39.26 -16.68 42.35
N MET A 16 -39.55 -15.39 42.42
CA MET A 16 -38.81 -14.38 41.65
C MET A 16 -37.41 -14.23 42.25
N THR A 17 -36.41 -14.70 41.55
CA THR A 17 -35.02 -14.27 41.78
C THR A 17 -34.69 -13.15 40.80
N ALA A 18 -34.50 -11.96 41.34
CA ALA A 18 -34.00 -10.82 40.61
C ALA A 18 -32.54 -11.11 40.16
N GLY A 19 -32.41 -11.60 38.92
CA GLY A 19 -31.12 -11.71 38.26
C GLY A 19 -30.72 -10.33 37.72
N THR A 20 -29.71 -9.73 38.35
CA THR A 20 -29.00 -8.58 37.83
C THR A 20 -28.44 -8.91 36.45
N PRO A 21 -28.66 -8.10 35.40
CA PRO A 21 -28.02 -8.32 34.11
C PRO A 21 -26.51 -8.07 34.29
N LEU A 22 -25.71 -9.12 34.14
CA LEU A 22 -24.29 -8.97 33.90
C LEU A 22 -24.13 -8.16 32.62
N ARG A 23 -23.72 -6.92 32.80
CA ARG A 23 -23.31 -6.04 31.71
C ARG A 23 -22.01 -6.66 31.16
N ALA A 24 -22.11 -7.39 30.06
CA ALA A 24 -20.95 -7.78 29.28
C ALA A 24 -20.26 -6.51 28.82
N SER A 25 -19.21 -6.11 29.52
CA SER A 25 -18.24 -5.12 29.04
C SER A 25 -17.58 -5.74 27.82
N GLY A 26 -18.18 -5.46 26.65
CA GLY A 26 -17.49 -5.68 25.39
C GLY A 26 -16.23 -4.83 25.43
N THR A 27 -15.13 -5.48 25.69
CA THR A 27 -13.79 -4.93 25.40
C THR A 27 -13.75 -4.81 23.89
N GLN A 28 -14.24 -3.69 23.36
CA GLN A 28 -13.86 -3.25 22.04
C GLN A 28 -12.36 -3.02 22.13
N GLY A 29 -11.61 -3.96 21.59
CA GLY A 29 -10.19 -3.80 21.39
C GLY A 29 -9.96 -2.55 20.57
N ILE A 30 -9.62 -1.46 21.27
CA ILE A 30 -9.03 -0.26 20.67
C ILE A 30 -7.58 -0.64 20.36
N ASP A 31 -7.42 -1.49 19.35
CA ASP A 31 -6.10 -1.73 18.77
C ASP A 31 -5.96 -0.99 17.44
N SER A 32 -6.46 0.23 17.41
CA SER A 32 -5.92 1.30 16.58
C SER A 32 -4.83 1.99 17.40
N ALA A 33 -3.83 1.23 17.85
CA ALA A 33 -2.55 1.84 18.19
C ALA A 33 -2.24 2.78 17.02
N GLN A 34 -2.23 4.08 17.28
CA GLN A 34 -1.89 5.12 16.32
C GLN A 34 -0.55 4.74 15.69
N ARG A 35 -0.62 3.95 14.63
CA ARG A 35 0.56 3.56 13.87
C ARG A 35 1.11 4.87 13.33
N ARG A 36 2.26 5.29 13.88
CA ARG A 36 2.94 6.49 13.39
C ARG A 36 3.03 6.35 11.88
N PRO A 37 2.67 7.40 11.11
CA PRO A 37 2.79 7.32 9.67
C PRO A 37 4.19 6.82 9.31
N SER A 38 4.29 5.85 8.42
CA SER A 38 5.58 5.38 7.91
C SER A 38 6.39 6.56 7.40
N GLY A 39 7.70 6.53 7.57
CA GLY A 39 8.61 7.57 7.07
C GLY A 39 8.45 7.88 5.58
N VAL A 40 7.83 6.98 4.81
CA VAL A 40 7.56 7.20 3.37
C VAL A 40 6.44 8.20 3.11
N VAL A 41 5.51 8.44 4.07
CA VAL A 41 4.39 9.37 3.87
C VAL A 41 4.88 10.77 3.54
N GLY A 42 4.39 11.32 2.44
CA GLY A 42 4.71 12.66 1.98
C GLY A 42 4.76 12.79 0.47
N VAL A 43 5.22 13.95 0.03
CA VAL A 43 5.49 14.26 -1.37
C VAL A 43 7.00 14.23 -1.59
N TRP A 44 7.41 13.54 -2.64
CA TRP A 44 8.80 13.29 -2.97
C TRP A 44 9.09 13.72 -4.40
N ASN A 45 10.07 14.58 -4.61
CA ASN A 45 10.52 15.02 -5.93
C ASN A 45 11.66 14.12 -6.40
N LEU A 46 11.68 13.78 -7.68
CA LEU A 46 12.72 12.97 -8.30
C LEU A 46 14.06 13.68 -8.28
N VAL A 47 15.09 13.02 -7.75
CA VAL A 47 16.50 13.44 -7.82
C VAL A 47 17.25 12.71 -8.94
N SER A 48 17.10 11.39 -8.98
CA SER A 48 17.65 10.56 -10.06
C SER A 48 16.86 9.27 -10.24
N LEU A 49 16.77 8.84 -11.48
CA LEU A 49 16.36 7.51 -11.87
C LEU A 49 17.51 6.90 -12.66
N GLU A 50 17.93 5.72 -12.23
CA GLU A 50 18.95 4.91 -12.88
C GLU A 50 18.32 3.59 -13.31
N HIS A 51 18.64 3.12 -14.49
CA HIS A 51 18.13 1.86 -15.06
C HIS A 51 19.27 1.07 -15.70
N ALA A 52 19.01 -0.18 -16.05
CA ALA A 52 20.00 -1.01 -16.73
C ALA A 52 20.44 -0.36 -18.05
N GLY A 53 21.71 -0.06 -18.15
CA GLY A 53 22.34 0.42 -19.37
C GLY A 53 22.79 -0.72 -20.30
N ARG A 54 23.11 -0.37 -21.54
CA ARG A 54 23.55 -1.34 -22.57
C ARG A 54 24.84 -2.09 -22.20
N ASN A 55 25.64 -1.52 -21.32
CA ASN A 55 26.92 -2.10 -20.89
C ASN A 55 26.82 -2.90 -19.57
N GLY A 56 25.61 -3.21 -19.09
CA GLY A 56 25.37 -3.95 -17.86
C GLY A 56 25.52 -3.13 -16.56
N GLY A 57 25.89 -1.83 -16.66
CA GLY A 57 25.88 -0.89 -15.55
C GLY A 57 24.54 -0.14 -15.46
N LEU A 58 24.39 0.70 -14.43
CA LEU A 58 23.25 1.61 -14.34
C LEU A 58 23.54 2.89 -15.12
N GLU A 59 22.56 3.32 -15.92
CA GLU A 59 22.61 4.60 -16.65
C GLU A 59 21.54 5.54 -16.10
N LYS A 60 21.90 6.82 -15.93
CA LYS A 60 21.00 7.83 -15.42
C LYS A 60 20.05 8.32 -16.51
N ALA A 61 18.74 8.27 -16.23
CA ALA A 61 17.72 8.83 -17.12
C ALA A 61 17.64 10.36 -16.98
N ASP A 62 17.40 11.04 -18.09
CA ASP A 62 17.03 12.46 -18.10
C ASP A 62 15.50 12.58 -17.94
N CYS A 63 15.07 12.75 -16.69
CA CYS A 63 13.67 12.79 -16.35
C CYS A 63 13.39 13.67 -15.13
N ILE A 64 12.14 14.03 -14.96
CA ILE A 64 11.59 14.67 -13.77
C ILE A 64 10.40 13.85 -13.26
N GLY A 65 10.06 13.97 -11.99
CA GLY A 65 8.94 13.21 -11.45
C GLY A 65 8.60 13.54 -10.02
N GLN A 66 7.51 12.94 -9.60
CA GLN A 66 7.01 13.06 -8.24
C GLN A 66 6.42 11.72 -7.78
N PHE A 67 6.65 11.38 -6.51
CA PHE A 67 5.99 10.28 -5.83
C PHE A 67 5.26 10.81 -4.61
N VAL A 68 4.00 10.47 -4.47
CA VAL A 68 3.15 10.88 -3.35
C VAL A 68 2.72 9.63 -2.59
N PHE A 69 2.89 9.65 -1.26
CA PHE A 69 2.34 8.68 -0.34
C PHE A 69 1.46 9.40 0.66
N THR A 70 0.20 9.04 0.74
CA THR A 70 -0.75 9.62 1.68
C THR A 70 -0.85 8.78 2.95
N ALA A 71 -1.24 9.39 4.06
CA ALA A 71 -1.33 8.69 5.34
C ALA A 71 -2.45 7.64 5.40
N ASP A 72 -3.44 7.74 4.52
CA ASP A 72 -4.57 6.82 4.39
C ASP A 72 -4.28 5.63 3.44
N GLY A 73 -3.02 5.48 2.98
CA GLY A 73 -2.57 4.32 2.25
C GLY A 73 -2.71 4.40 0.73
N HIS A 74 -2.86 5.60 0.16
CA HIS A 74 -2.82 5.79 -1.29
C HIS A 74 -1.46 6.29 -1.74
N ALA A 75 -1.08 5.90 -2.96
CA ALA A 75 0.15 6.37 -3.57
C ALA A 75 -0.05 6.67 -5.07
N ALA A 76 0.73 7.64 -5.57
CA ALA A 76 0.77 7.96 -6.98
C ALA A 76 2.19 8.35 -7.38
N VAL A 77 2.69 7.78 -8.46
CA VAL A 77 3.99 8.11 -9.05
C VAL A 77 3.78 8.65 -10.45
N GLN A 78 4.53 9.70 -10.77
CA GLN A 78 4.57 10.30 -12.10
C GLN A 78 6.01 10.60 -12.45
N VAL A 79 6.46 10.13 -13.61
CA VAL A 79 7.78 10.43 -14.16
C VAL A 79 7.63 10.83 -15.62
N MET A 80 8.26 11.92 -16.00
CA MET A 80 8.31 12.38 -17.37
C MET A 80 9.77 12.38 -17.85
N TYR A 81 10.05 11.60 -18.87
CA TYR A 81 11.33 11.61 -19.57
C TYR A 81 11.38 12.84 -20.50
N ARG A 82 12.48 13.62 -20.42
CA ARG A 82 12.60 14.83 -21.24
C ARG A 82 12.71 14.53 -22.73
N ASN A 83 13.24 13.35 -23.06
CA ASN A 83 13.31 12.85 -24.43
C ASN A 83 12.47 11.57 -24.55
N ALA A 84 11.28 11.67 -25.16
CA ALA A 84 10.37 10.54 -25.31
C ALA A 84 10.96 9.36 -26.10
N GLY A 85 11.95 9.57 -26.96
CA GLY A 85 12.66 8.53 -27.71
C GLY A 85 13.64 7.70 -26.86
N ASN A 86 13.97 8.13 -25.65
CA ASN A 86 14.87 7.39 -24.74
C ASN A 86 14.15 6.35 -23.86
N THR A 87 12.87 6.11 -24.08
CA THR A 87 12.09 5.10 -23.34
C THR A 87 12.47 3.67 -23.67
N ASP A 88 13.33 3.44 -24.67
CA ASP A 88 13.82 2.12 -25.06
C ASP A 88 14.85 1.53 -24.08
N SER A 89 15.29 2.30 -23.09
CA SER A 89 16.28 1.87 -22.12
C SER A 89 15.63 1.47 -20.78
N GLY A 90 15.41 0.18 -20.61
CA GLY A 90 15.35 -0.51 -19.33
C GLY A 90 14.13 -0.30 -18.42
N SER A 91 13.40 0.81 -18.50
CA SER A 91 12.20 1.05 -17.68
C SER A 91 10.89 1.14 -18.48
N THR A 92 10.91 0.66 -19.72
CA THR A 92 9.75 0.65 -20.64
C THR A 92 8.54 -0.10 -20.08
N GLN A 93 8.76 -1.03 -19.16
CA GLN A 93 7.66 -1.74 -18.51
C GLN A 93 6.78 -0.85 -17.63
N TYR A 94 7.26 0.33 -17.19
CA TYR A 94 6.53 1.28 -16.35
C TYR A 94 6.14 2.55 -17.09
N ALA A 95 6.74 2.83 -18.25
CA ALA A 95 6.55 4.05 -19.01
C ALA A 95 5.99 3.77 -20.41
N GLN A 96 5.16 4.68 -20.91
CA GLN A 96 4.63 4.68 -22.27
C GLN A 96 4.68 6.10 -22.82
N GLY A 97 5.25 6.27 -24.03
CA GLY A 97 5.35 7.58 -24.68
C GLY A 97 6.19 8.60 -23.90
N GLY A 98 7.20 8.12 -23.16
CA GLY A 98 8.03 8.98 -22.32
C GLY A 98 7.41 9.37 -20.98
N TYR A 99 6.32 8.72 -20.59
CA TYR A 99 5.63 9.02 -19.34
C TYR A 99 5.37 7.76 -18.52
N GLU A 100 5.60 7.83 -17.21
CA GLU A 100 5.06 6.91 -16.22
C GLU A 100 3.98 7.65 -15.44
N ALA A 101 2.80 7.06 -15.32
CA ALA A 101 1.74 7.54 -14.44
C ALA A 101 1.02 6.32 -13.86
N THR A 102 1.15 6.13 -12.56
CA THR A 102 0.61 4.98 -11.84
C THR A 102 0.08 5.43 -10.50
N PHE A 103 -1.10 4.95 -10.12
CA PHE A 103 -1.69 5.21 -8.81
C PHE A 103 -2.36 3.97 -8.25
N GLY A 104 -2.57 3.98 -6.94
CA GLY A 104 -3.24 2.89 -6.23
C GLY A 104 -3.02 2.96 -4.73
N ARG A 105 -3.10 1.81 -4.09
CA ARG A 105 -2.85 1.67 -2.66
C ARG A 105 -1.46 1.15 -2.37
N TYR A 106 -0.99 1.40 -1.15
CA TYR A 106 0.27 0.81 -0.70
C TYR A 106 0.16 0.29 0.73
N THR A 107 1.00 -0.69 1.03
CA THR A 107 1.24 -1.20 2.38
C THR A 107 2.74 -1.17 2.66
N VAL A 108 3.15 -0.84 3.89
CA VAL A 108 4.56 -0.75 4.29
C VAL A 108 4.87 -1.76 5.37
N ASP A 109 6.01 -2.43 5.25
CA ASP A 109 6.67 -3.16 6.33
C ASP A 109 7.98 -2.43 6.67
N ASP A 110 7.95 -1.64 7.74
CA ASP A 110 9.12 -0.88 8.21
C ASP A 110 10.23 -1.81 8.73
N ARG A 111 9.90 -3.03 9.15
CA ARG A 111 10.87 -4.01 9.65
C ARG A 111 11.75 -4.57 8.53
N THR A 112 11.15 -4.88 7.39
CA THR A 112 11.85 -5.39 6.21
C THR A 112 12.28 -4.28 5.25
N ARG A 113 11.88 -3.03 5.53
CA ARG A 113 12.12 -1.89 4.64
C ARG A 113 11.57 -2.13 3.24
N THR A 114 10.33 -2.63 3.18
CA THR A 114 9.63 -2.87 1.93
C THR A 114 8.28 -2.17 1.93
N PHE A 115 7.81 -1.86 0.74
CA PHE A 115 6.40 -1.54 0.52
C PHE A 115 5.87 -2.30 -0.70
N THR A 116 4.59 -2.64 -0.66
CA THR A 116 3.89 -3.20 -1.81
C THR A 116 2.99 -2.14 -2.39
N PHE A 117 3.13 -1.84 -3.67
CA PHE A 117 2.28 -0.91 -4.41
C PHE A 117 1.25 -1.73 -5.19
N HIS A 118 -0.03 -1.62 -4.78
CA HIS A 118 -1.17 -2.28 -5.41
C HIS A 118 -1.74 -1.33 -6.47
N VAL A 119 -1.48 -1.62 -7.73
CA VAL A 119 -1.80 -0.73 -8.84
C VAL A 119 -3.29 -0.77 -9.16
N GLU A 120 -4.00 0.34 -9.00
CA GLU A 120 -5.41 0.51 -9.35
C GLU A 120 -5.58 1.16 -10.73
N GLY A 121 -4.61 1.99 -11.13
CA GLY A 121 -4.59 2.60 -12.46
C GLY A 121 -3.17 2.93 -12.90
N ALA A 122 -2.91 2.77 -14.19
CA ALA A 122 -1.61 3.06 -14.79
C ALA A 122 -1.76 3.43 -16.27
N LEU A 123 -0.82 4.25 -16.76
CA LEU A 123 -0.69 4.54 -18.19
C LEU A 123 -0.35 3.26 -18.96
N VAL A 124 0.57 2.45 -18.43
CA VAL A 124 0.88 1.12 -18.93
C VAL A 124 -0.17 0.14 -18.36
N ARG A 125 -1.17 -0.20 -19.17
CA ARG A 125 -2.36 -0.94 -18.74
C ARG A 125 -2.07 -2.33 -18.16
N THR A 126 -0.98 -2.98 -18.56
CA THR A 126 -0.58 -4.29 -18.05
C THR A 126 -0.17 -4.27 -16.57
N LEU A 127 0.06 -3.10 -15.99
CA LEU A 127 0.35 -2.95 -14.57
C LEU A 127 -0.90 -2.95 -13.69
N VAL A 128 -2.07 -2.63 -14.26
CA VAL A 128 -3.32 -2.55 -13.48
C VAL A 128 -3.66 -3.90 -12.87
N GLY A 129 -3.92 -3.90 -11.57
CA GLY A 129 -4.18 -5.09 -10.77
C GLY A 129 -2.92 -5.80 -10.25
N GLN A 130 -1.72 -5.35 -10.62
CA GLN A 130 -0.49 -5.93 -10.11
C GLN A 130 -0.14 -5.39 -8.72
N SER A 131 0.63 -6.20 -7.98
CA SER A 131 1.21 -5.85 -6.68
C SER A 131 2.73 -5.81 -6.81
N LEU A 132 3.27 -4.60 -6.79
CA LEU A 132 4.69 -4.34 -7.04
C LEU A 132 5.43 -4.21 -5.71
N LEU A 133 6.21 -5.22 -5.34
CA LEU A 133 7.05 -5.18 -4.14
C LEU A 133 8.31 -4.36 -4.41
N ARG A 134 8.60 -3.42 -3.52
CA ARG A 134 9.76 -2.52 -3.59
C ARG A 134 10.50 -2.52 -2.27
N THR A 135 11.81 -2.39 -2.32
CA THR A 135 12.62 -2.07 -1.15
C THR A 135 12.79 -0.56 -1.04
N PHE A 136 12.99 -0.07 0.17
CA PHE A 136 13.29 1.34 0.38
C PHE A 136 14.34 1.55 1.46
N ALA A 137 15.08 2.65 1.33
CA ALA A 137 16.00 3.14 2.35
C ALA A 137 15.93 4.66 2.45
N PHE A 138 16.28 5.19 3.61
CA PHE A 138 16.45 6.63 3.81
C PHE A 138 17.95 6.97 3.90
N SER A 139 18.33 8.06 3.24
CA SER A 139 19.68 8.65 3.35
C SER A 139 19.50 10.16 3.53
N GLY A 140 19.59 10.64 4.78
CA GLY A 140 19.24 12.02 5.13
C GLY A 140 17.80 12.33 4.78
N SER A 141 17.57 13.37 3.97
CA SER A 141 16.25 13.76 3.46
C SER A 141 15.76 12.93 2.27
N GLN A 142 16.58 12.00 1.77
CA GLN A 142 16.29 11.23 0.57
C GLN A 142 15.64 9.88 0.90
N LEU A 143 14.70 9.48 0.02
CA LEU A 143 14.10 8.16 -0.06
C LEU A 143 14.67 7.47 -1.30
N ILE A 144 15.32 6.33 -1.10
CA ILE A 144 15.84 5.47 -2.16
C ILE A 144 14.87 4.32 -2.34
N VAL A 145 14.44 4.06 -3.57
CA VAL A 145 13.52 2.97 -3.92
C VAL A 145 14.18 2.11 -4.98
N GLU A 146 14.11 0.79 -4.77
CA GLU A 146 14.67 -0.22 -5.67
C GLU A 146 13.67 -1.37 -5.84
N PRO A 147 13.75 -2.17 -6.91
CA PRO A 147 12.93 -3.36 -7.06
C PRO A 147 13.33 -4.41 -6.02
N ALA A 148 12.34 -5.16 -5.52
CA ALA A 148 12.61 -6.35 -4.72
C ALA A 148 12.92 -7.56 -5.62
N ASN A 149 12.46 -7.54 -6.87
CA ASN A 149 12.78 -8.52 -7.89
C ASN A 149 14.21 -8.31 -8.41
N ARG A 150 15.05 -9.34 -8.33
CA ARG A 150 16.45 -9.29 -8.76
C ARG A 150 16.65 -9.22 -10.28
N ASP A 151 15.61 -9.53 -11.04
CA ASP A 151 15.64 -9.44 -12.50
C ASP A 151 15.39 -8.01 -13.01
N GLU A 152 14.92 -7.13 -12.11
CA GLU A 152 14.76 -5.70 -12.40
C GLU A 152 16.00 -4.94 -11.91
N HIS A 153 16.57 -4.14 -12.79
CA HIS A 153 17.78 -3.38 -12.49
C HIS A 153 17.55 -1.88 -12.67
N TRP A 154 17.00 -1.26 -11.63
CA TRP A 154 16.82 0.19 -11.58
C TRP A 154 16.91 0.68 -10.13
N ARG A 155 17.21 1.95 -9.96
CA ARG A 155 17.28 2.63 -8.68
C ARG A 155 16.75 4.05 -8.82
N VAL A 156 15.89 4.46 -7.90
CA VAL A 156 15.31 5.81 -7.89
C VAL A 156 15.61 6.49 -6.58
N VAL A 157 16.11 7.72 -6.66
CA VAL A 157 16.34 8.58 -5.50
C VAL A 157 15.35 9.73 -5.55
N TRP A 158 14.66 9.92 -4.46
CA TRP A 158 13.67 10.95 -4.25
C TRP A 158 14.10 11.86 -3.11
N GLU A 159 13.77 13.13 -3.17
CA GLU A 159 13.96 14.08 -2.09
C GLU A 159 12.59 14.58 -1.59
N ARG A 160 12.45 14.72 -0.29
CA ARG A 160 11.20 15.22 0.30
C ARG A 160 10.93 16.63 -0.21
N ALA A 161 9.74 16.86 -0.76
CA ALA A 161 9.30 18.20 -1.15
C ALA A 161 9.29 19.12 0.07
N GLN A 162 9.93 20.28 -0.06
CA GLN A 162 9.89 21.32 0.98
C GLN A 162 8.51 21.98 0.96
N ARG A 163 8.03 22.34 2.14
CA ARG A 163 6.78 23.11 2.30
C ARG A 163 7.03 24.56 1.98
#